data_4b4a111c06ae1f790596dfeda53e16e6
#
_entry.id   4b4a111c06ae1f790596dfeda53e16e6
#
_cell.length_a   1.000
_cell.length_b   1.000
_cell.length_c   1.000
_cell.angle_alpha   90.00
_cell.angle_beta   90.00
_cell.angle_gamma   90.00
#
_symmetry.space_group_name_H-M   'P 1'
#
loop_
_entity.id
_entity.type
_entity.pdbx_description
1 polymer ?
#
loop_
_entity_poly.entity_id
_entity_poly.type
_entity_poly.pdbx_seq_one_letter_code
_entity_poly.pdbx_strand_id
1 'polypeptide(L)'
;MNNENTNPAEKYPVPPFPPQKQETPGVEDELMPKADHGEESYKGCNKLEGKKAVITGGDSGIGRAIAIAFAREGADVLISYLADIEDKDANETADYVRDSGRKAVLMKGDIRDPEHCRAIIKKAVEEFGQIDVLVNNAAFQMARESMSEISDEEWVKNFDTNIHPMFYLSKAAEPHMKPGSSIINTTSVNAYSPSEELLPYAATKGAIQNFTANLSQILLKAGKGIRVNAVAPGPIWTPLIPSTMPDADTFGKDTPIGRPGQPVEVAPAYVFLASDEASYISGATIPVTGGRITI
;
A
#
# COMPACT_ATOMS: atom_id res chain seq x y z
N MET A 1 -7.93 -6.94 31.66
CA MET A 1 -7.07 -7.03 30.46
C MET A 1 -5.69 -6.58 30.89
N ASN A 2 -4.73 -7.52 31.00
CA ASN A 2 -3.36 -7.17 31.35
C ASN A 2 -2.76 -6.37 30.17
N ASN A 3 -2.60 -5.07 30.34
CA ASN A 3 -1.73 -4.26 29.51
C ASN A 3 -0.28 -4.60 29.86
N GLU A 4 0.21 -5.76 29.47
CA GLU A 4 1.64 -5.99 29.45
C GLU A 4 2.19 -5.15 28.31
N ASN A 5 2.99 -4.14 28.65
CA ASN A 5 3.75 -3.35 27.68
C ASN A 5 4.72 -4.30 26.97
N THR A 6 4.29 -4.85 25.83
CA THR A 6 5.13 -5.73 25.01
C THR A 6 6.21 -4.88 24.35
N ASN A 7 7.47 -5.28 24.48
CA ASN A 7 8.59 -4.65 23.77
C ASN A 7 8.31 -4.71 22.25
N PRO A 8 8.24 -3.58 21.54
CA PRO A 8 7.94 -3.57 20.10
C PRO A 8 8.87 -4.45 19.26
N ALA A 9 10.14 -4.63 19.70
CA ALA A 9 11.10 -5.49 19.00
C ALA A 9 10.75 -6.99 19.09
N GLU A 10 10.01 -7.40 20.12
CA GLU A 10 9.67 -8.79 20.42
C GLU A 10 8.23 -9.16 20.01
N LYS A 11 7.48 -8.20 19.47
CA LYS A 11 6.06 -8.39 19.17
C LYS A 11 5.81 -9.38 18.03
N TYR A 12 6.73 -9.48 17.07
CA TYR A 12 6.61 -10.31 15.87
C TYR A 12 7.90 -11.12 15.63
N PRO A 13 7.85 -12.14 14.76
CA PRO A 13 9.02 -12.94 14.42
C PRO A 13 10.20 -12.08 13.94
N VAL A 14 11.40 -12.48 14.35
CA VAL A 14 12.67 -11.85 13.97
C VAL A 14 13.44 -12.77 13.01
N PRO A 15 14.23 -12.21 12.06
CA PRO A 15 15.11 -13.02 11.23
C PRO A 15 16.17 -13.79 12.07
N PRO A 16 16.70 -14.94 11.58
CA PRO A 16 16.49 -15.44 10.21
C PRO A 16 15.18 -16.21 10.05
N PHE A 17 14.55 -15.99 8.90
CA PHE A 17 13.36 -16.74 8.49
C PHE A 17 13.76 -18.00 7.71
N PRO A 18 12.82 -18.96 7.47
CA PRO A 18 13.07 -20.06 6.55
C PRO A 18 13.41 -19.54 5.15
N PRO A 19 14.46 -20.08 4.49
CA PRO A 19 14.75 -19.74 3.10
C PRO A 19 13.53 -20.02 2.21
N GLN A 20 13.14 -19.03 1.41
CA GLN A 20 11.99 -19.14 0.52
C GLN A 20 12.15 -18.24 -0.70
N LYS A 21 11.56 -18.63 -1.80
CA LYS A 21 11.51 -17.87 -3.04
C LYS A 21 10.13 -18.09 -3.68
N GLN A 22 9.56 -17.04 -4.21
CA GLN A 22 8.30 -17.08 -4.94
C GLN A 22 8.49 -16.49 -6.35
N GLU A 23 7.63 -16.86 -7.29
CA GLU A 23 7.50 -16.16 -8.56
C GLU A 23 6.70 -14.87 -8.39
N THR A 24 6.92 -13.89 -9.27
CA THR A 24 6.16 -12.63 -9.25
C THR A 24 4.86 -12.73 -10.05
N PRO A 25 3.71 -12.29 -9.47
CA PRO A 25 3.52 -11.75 -8.14
C PRO A 25 3.55 -12.84 -7.07
N GLY A 26 4.11 -12.53 -5.88
CA GLY A 26 4.08 -13.48 -4.76
C GLY A 26 2.69 -13.58 -4.13
N VAL A 27 2.42 -14.70 -3.45
CA VAL A 27 1.12 -15.00 -2.82
C VAL A 27 1.26 -15.23 -1.30
N GLU A 28 0.22 -14.87 -0.55
CA GLU A 28 0.22 -14.96 0.92
C GLU A 28 0.31 -16.42 1.43
N ASP A 29 -0.28 -17.36 0.71
CA ASP A 29 -0.27 -18.76 1.12
C ASP A 29 1.13 -19.38 1.21
N GLU A 30 2.06 -18.90 0.43
CA GLU A 30 3.43 -19.41 0.40
C GLU A 30 4.36 -18.65 1.37
N LEU A 31 3.91 -17.54 1.97
CA LEU A 31 4.74 -16.71 2.84
C LEU A 31 4.98 -17.39 4.20
N MET A 32 6.26 -17.51 4.59
CA MET A 32 6.69 -18.11 5.86
C MET A 32 7.76 -17.25 6.58
N PRO A 33 7.54 -16.80 7.84
CA PRO A 33 6.28 -16.93 8.59
C PRO A 33 5.14 -16.17 7.95
N LYS A 34 3.90 -16.50 8.29
CA LYS A 34 2.74 -15.74 7.85
C LYS A 34 2.82 -14.30 8.34
N ALA A 35 2.37 -13.36 7.53
CA ALA A 35 2.26 -11.96 7.92
C ALA A 35 0.97 -11.72 8.72
N ASP A 36 0.99 -10.71 9.59
CA ASP A 36 -0.21 -10.19 10.29
C ASP A 36 -0.74 -8.98 9.49
N HIS A 37 -1.94 -9.12 8.92
CA HIS A 37 -2.63 -8.04 8.21
C HIS A 37 -3.71 -7.38 9.07
N GLY A 38 -3.88 -7.85 10.32
CA GLY A 38 -4.88 -7.35 11.24
C GLY A 38 -6.13 -8.20 11.33
N GLU A 39 -6.12 -9.43 10.78
CA GLU A 39 -7.28 -10.33 10.78
C GLU A 39 -7.86 -10.54 12.17
N GLU A 40 -7.00 -10.66 13.18
CA GLU A 40 -7.39 -10.79 14.59
C GLU A 40 -6.95 -9.58 15.44
N SER A 41 -5.87 -8.93 15.04
CA SER A 41 -5.15 -7.96 15.86
C SER A 41 -5.67 -6.51 15.72
N TYR A 42 -6.23 -6.10 14.54
CA TYR A 42 -6.76 -4.76 14.33
C TYR A 42 -8.20 -4.63 14.84
N LYS A 43 -8.47 -3.58 15.61
CA LYS A 43 -9.81 -3.23 16.09
C LYS A 43 -10.17 -1.82 15.64
N GLY A 44 -11.26 -1.70 14.87
CA GLY A 44 -11.76 -0.42 14.38
C GLY A 44 -12.45 0.40 15.47
N CYS A 45 -12.52 1.71 15.20
CA CYS A 45 -13.19 2.71 16.03
C CYS A 45 -14.13 3.60 15.20
N ASN A 46 -14.55 3.15 14.03
CA ASN A 46 -15.47 3.84 13.09
C ASN A 46 -14.93 5.16 12.52
N LYS A 47 -13.61 5.30 12.39
CA LYS A 47 -12.98 6.53 11.84
C LYS A 47 -13.30 6.80 10.37
N LEU A 48 -13.71 5.76 9.64
CA LEU A 48 -14.05 5.84 8.20
C LEU A 48 -15.48 5.43 7.92
N GLU A 49 -16.39 5.60 8.91
CA GLU A 49 -17.79 5.21 8.78
C GLU A 49 -18.45 5.80 7.53
N GLY A 50 -18.98 4.92 6.67
CA GLY A 50 -19.65 5.28 5.42
C GLY A 50 -18.73 5.71 4.27
N LYS A 51 -17.43 5.84 4.46
CA LYS A 51 -16.46 6.19 3.41
C LYS A 51 -16.38 5.08 2.33
N LYS A 52 -16.00 5.47 1.11
CA LYS A 52 -15.85 4.61 -0.06
C LYS A 52 -14.39 4.65 -0.52
N ALA A 53 -13.71 3.53 -0.43
CA ALA A 53 -12.29 3.43 -0.71
C ALA A 53 -11.97 2.58 -1.94
N VAL A 54 -10.96 3.00 -2.69
CA VAL A 54 -10.34 2.23 -3.78
C VAL A 54 -8.89 1.96 -3.39
N ILE A 55 -8.46 0.69 -3.43
CA ILE A 55 -7.10 0.28 -3.05
C ILE A 55 -6.51 -0.56 -4.18
N THR A 56 -5.38 -0.14 -4.74
CA THR A 56 -4.62 -0.94 -5.70
C THR A 56 -3.64 -1.87 -4.99
N GLY A 57 -3.52 -3.13 -5.48
CA GLY A 57 -2.77 -4.17 -4.77
C GLY A 57 -3.36 -4.43 -3.38
N GLY A 58 -4.69 -4.47 -3.30
CA GLY A 58 -5.41 -4.64 -2.03
C GLY A 58 -5.63 -6.10 -1.63
N ASP A 59 -5.17 -7.03 -2.44
CA ASP A 59 -5.29 -8.48 -2.27
C ASP A 59 -4.33 -9.04 -1.21
N SER A 60 -3.14 -8.47 -1.10
CA SER A 60 -2.04 -9.02 -0.31
C SER A 60 -1.24 -7.92 0.41
N GLY A 61 -0.32 -8.32 1.30
CA GLY A 61 0.64 -7.46 1.97
C GLY A 61 0.02 -6.22 2.62
N ILE A 62 0.64 -5.08 2.38
CA ILE A 62 0.20 -3.79 2.93
C ILE A 62 -1.22 -3.45 2.46
N GLY A 63 -1.56 -3.73 1.18
CA GLY A 63 -2.88 -3.45 0.64
C GLY A 63 -4.00 -4.25 1.32
N ARG A 64 -3.78 -5.54 1.59
CA ARG A 64 -4.70 -6.38 2.39
C ARG A 64 -4.93 -5.78 3.77
N ALA A 65 -3.85 -5.40 4.46
CA ALA A 65 -3.96 -4.80 5.79
C ALA A 65 -4.73 -3.47 5.78
N ILE A 66 -4.54 -2.64 4.75
CA ILE A 66 -5.30 -1.41 4.57
C ILE A 66 -6.79 -1.74 4.35
N ALA A 67 -7.10 -2.72 3.48
CA ALA A 67 -8.49 -3.10 3.19
C ALA A 67 -9.22 -3.60 4.44
N ILE A 68 -8.58 -4.47 5.24
CA ILE A 68 -9.12 -4.98 6.52
C ILE A 68 -9.33 -3.83 7.51
N ALA A 69 -8.31 -2.97 7.69
CA ALA A 69 -8.40 -1.85 8.61
C ALA A 69 -9.51 -0.87 8.19
N PHE A 70 -9.59 -0.51 6.90
CA PHE A 70 -10.61 0.39 6.39
C PHE A 70 -12.02 -0.16 6.58
N ALA A 71 -12.22 -1.46 6.31
CA ALA A 71 -13.50 -2.11 6.53
C ALA A 71 -13.90 -2.09 8.01
N ARG A 72 -12.99 -2.39 8.92
CA ARG A 72 -13.23 -2.34 10.37
C ARG A 72 -13.45 -0.92 10.89
N GLU A 73 -12.94 0.08 10.19
CA GLU A 73 -13.23 1.50 10.45
C GLU A 73 -14.52 1.99 9.79
N GLY A 74 -15.25 1.12 9.09
CA GLY A 74 -16.58 1.43 8.53
C GLY A 74 -16.59 1.81 7.05
N ALA A 75 -15.52 1.59 6.29
CA ALA A 75 -15.48 1.89 4.86
C ALA A 75 -15.89 0.71 3.98
N ASP A 76 -16.56 0.97 2.86
CA ASP A 76 -16.68 0.02 1.75
C ASP A 76 -15.44 0.09 0.89
N VAL A 77 -14.98 -1.06 0.36
CA VAL A 77 -13.67 -1.16 -0.30
C VAL A 77 -13.76 -1.81 -1.67
N LEU A 78 -13.21 -1.15 -2.69
CA LEU A 78 -12.84 -1.77 -3.95
C LEU A 78 -11.36 -2.18 -3.89
N ILE A 79 -11.08 -3.45 -4.15
CA ILE A 79 -9.76 -4.08 -4.17
C ILE A 79 -9.39 -4.35 -5.62
N SER A 80 -8.32 -3.70 -6.11
CA SER A 80 -7.74 -4.02 -7.42
C SER A 80 -6.50 -4.88 -7.24
N TYR A 81 -6.34 -5.91 -8.09
CA TYR A 81 -5.25 -6.87 -8.11
C TYR A 81 -4.92 -7.29 -9.55
N LEU A 82 -3.78 -7.94 -9.77
CA LEU A 82 -3.23 -8.09 -11.13
C LEU A 82 -3.76 -9.32 -11.86
N ALA A 83 -3.68 -10.54 -11.29
CA ALA A 83 -3.70 -11.78 -12.05
C ALA A 83 -4.44 -12.94 -11.35
N ASP A 84 -4.73 -13.99 -12.11
CA ASP A 84 -5.48 -15.18 -11.63
C ASP A 84 -4.79 -15.87 -10.45
N ILE A 85 -3.47 -15.84 -10.36
CA ILE A 85 -2.72 -16.43 -9.24
C ILE A 85 -3.06 -15.77 -7.91
N GLU A 86 -3.48 -14.51 -7.93
CA GLU A 86 -3.85 -13.72 -6.76
C GLU A 86 -5.36 -13.81 -6.42
N ASP A 87 -6.15 -14.54 -7.23
CA ASP A 87 -7.62 -14.64 -7.03
C ASP A 87 -7.97 -15.15 -5.62
N LYS A 88 -7.21 -16.10 -5.08
CA LYS A 88 -7.43 -16.60 -3.72
C LYS A 88 -7.22 -15.52 -2.69
N ASP A 89 -6.08 -14.82 -2.75
CA ASP A 89 -5.73 -13.75 -1.83
C ASP A 89 -6.73 -12.60 -1.87
N ALA A 90 -7.17 -12.23 -3.09
CA ALA A 90 -8.18 -11.18 -3.30
C ALA A 90 -9.55 -11.56 -2.72
N ASN A 91 -10.00 -12.81 -2.90
CA ASN A 91 -11.26 -13.29 -2.34
C ASN A 91 -11.21 -13.34 -0.81
N GLU A 92 -10.13 -13.87 -0.22
CA GLU A 92 -9.95 -13.89 1.24
C GLU A 92 -9.99 -12.46 1.82
N THR A 93 -9.29 -11.50 1.19
CA THR A 93 -9.33 -10.10 1.62
C THR A 93 -10.75 -9.52 1.51
N ALA A 94 -11.47 -9.83 0.43
CA ALA A 94 -12.85 -9.40 0.26
C ALA A 94 -13.79 -10.01 1.33
N ASP A 95 -13.53 -11.26 1.76
CA ASP A 95 -14.31 -11.89 2.83
C ASP A 95 -14.09 -11.19 4.17
N TYR A 96 -12.86 -10.82 4.55
CA TYR A 96 -12.61 -10.00 5.75
C TYR A 96 -13.32 -8.64 5.72
N VAL A 97 -13.41 -8.02 4.53
CA VAL A 97 -14.20 -6.79 4.36
C VAL A 97 -15.69 -7.04 4.60
N ARG A 98 -16.24 -8.12 4.02
CA ARG A 98 -17.65 -8.51 4.19
C ARG A 98 -17.97 -8.90 5.62
N ASP A 99 -17.09 -9.63 6.29
CA ASP A 99 -17.22 -10.02 7.70
C ASP A 99 -17.26 -8.82 8.64
N SER A 100 -16.66 -7.70 8.22
CA SER A 100 -16.76 -6.40 8.91
C SER A 100 -18.10 -5.67 8.62
N GLY A 101 -19.04 -6.32 7.90
CA GLY A 101 -20.33 -5.74 7.51
C GLY A 101 -20.23 -4.68 6.40
N ARG A 102 -19.14 -4.70 5.63
CA ARG A 102 -18.88 -3.70 4.58
C ARG A 102 -18.94 -4.33 3.18
N LYS A 103 -19.16 -3.49 2.17
CA LYS A 103 -19.19 -3.92 0.78
C LYS A 103 -17.75 -4.08 0.26
N ALA A 104 -17.45 -5.25 -0.32
CA ALA A 104 -16.21 -5.54 -1.04
C ALA A 104 -16.49 -5.68 -2.54
N VAL A 105 -15.71 -4.99 -3.37
CA VAL A 105 -15.73 -5.10 -4.83
C VAL A 105 -14.35 -5.51 -5.30
N LEU A 106 -14.25 -6.56 -6.13
CA LEU A 106 -13.01 -7.04 -6.71
C LEU A 106 -12.87 -6.55 -8.15
N MET A 107 -11.66 -6.13 -8.52
CA MET A 107 -11.35 -5.67 -9.86
C MET A 107 -9.97 -6.18 -10.31
N LYS A 108 -9.97 -7.27 -11.07
CA LYS A 108 -8.74 -7.89 -11.59
C LYS A 108 -8.32 -7.21 -12.89
N GLY A 109 -7.00 -6.93 -13.02
CA GLY A 109 -6.38 -6.48 -14.26
C GLY A 109 -5.12 -5.64 -14.02
N ASP A 110 -4.43 -5.37 -15.12
CA ASP A 110 -3.14 -4.70 -15.10
C ASP A 110 -3.30 -3.18 -15.06
N ILE A 111 -2.86 -2.55 -13.98
CA ILE A 111 -2.91 -1.09 -13.82
C ILE A 111 -1.93 -0.34 -14.74
N ARG A 112 -1.00 -1.02 -15.41
CA ARG A 112 -0.17 -0.40 -16.46
C ARG A 112 -1.00 0.02 -17.67
N ASP A 113 -2.18 -0.61 -17.86
CA ASP A 113 -3.15 -0.16 -18.84
C ASP A 113 -3.97 1.03 -18.31
N PRO A 114 -3.86 2.23 -18.92
CA PRO A 114 -4.63 3.41 -18.51
C PRO A 114 -6.14 3.22 -18.65
N GLU A 115 -6.62 2.37 -19.57
CA GLU A 115 -8.07 2.08 -19.68
C GLU A 115 -8.55 1.23 -18.53
N HIS A 116 -7.73 0.26 -18.06
CA HIS A 116 -8.05 -0.50 -16.86
C HIS A 116 -8.09 0.40 -15.61
N CYS A 117 -7.16 1.35 -15.46
CA CYS A 117 -7.22 2.35 -14.38
C CYS A 117 -8.53 3.15 -14.40
N ARG A 118 -8.98 3.58 -15.59
CA ARG A 118 -10.28 4.26 -15.74
C ARG A 118 -11.46 3.34 -15.40
N ALA A 119 -11.38 2.06 -15.79
CA ALA A 119 -12.41 1.07 -15.49
C ALA A 119 -12.53 0.78 -13.98
N ILE A 120 -11.42 0.76 -13.23
CA ILE A 120 -11.43 0.64 -11.75
C ILE A 120 -12.25 1.79 -11.14
N ILE A 121 -11.97 3.02 -11.53
CA ILE A 121 -12.68 4.20 -10.99
C ILE A 121 -14.15 4.20 -11.40
N LYS A 122 -14.45 3.88 -12.67
CA LYS A 122 -15.83 3.75 -13.16
C LYS A 122 -16.59 2.71 -12.33
N LYS A 123 -15.99 1.53 -12.11
CA LYS A 123 -16.60 0.45 -11.30
C LYS A 123 -16.84 0.91 -9.86
N ALA A 124 -15.90 1.61 -9.23
CA ALA A 124 -16.09 2.16 -7.88
C ALA A 124 -17.26 3.14 -7.81
N VAL A 125 -17.40 4.02 -8.80
CA VAL A 125 -18.51 4.97 -8.86
C VAL A 125 -19.85 4.27 -9.11
N GLU A 126 -19.91 3.26 -9.99
CA GLU A 126 -21.10 2.44 -10.23
C GLU A 126 -21.57 1.71 -8.96
N GLU A 127 -20.63 1.18 -8.16
CA GLU A 127 -20.94 0.39 -6.98
C GLU A 127 -21.19 1.23 -5.72
N PHE A 128 -20.55 2.38 -5.59
CA PHE A 128 -20.55 3.19 -4.37
C PHE A 128 -21.18 4.58 -4.53
N GLY A 129 -21.30 5.08 -5.75
CA GLY A 129 -21.82 6.41 -6.05
C GLY A 129 -20.80 7.56 -5.88
N GLN A 130 -19.69 7.34 -5.17
CA GLN A 130 -18.64 8.33 -4.89
C GLN A 130 -17.33 7.63 -4.53
N ILE A 131 -16.24 8.41 -4.45
CA ILE A 131 -14.96 7.97 -3.92
C ILE A 131 -14.52 8.95 -2.83
N ASP A 132 -14.31 8.45 -1.62
CA ASP A 132 -13.82 9.26 -0.49
C ASP A 132 -12.32 9.07 -0.29
N VAL A 133 -11.80 7.86 -0.57
CA VAL A 133 -10.38 7.54 -0.41
C VAL A 133 -9.86 6.78 -1.62
N LEU A 134 -8.76 7.26 -2.20
CA LEU A 134 -7.98 6.52 -3.19
C LEU A 134 -6.62 6.18 -2.59
N VAL A 135 -6.29 4.88 -2.52
CA VAL A 135 -4.98 4.39 -2.08
C VAL A 135 -4.24 3.80 -3.28
N ASN A 136 -3.21 4.49 -3.73
CA ASN A 136 -2.28 4.02 -4.75
C ASN A 136 -1.17 3.23 -4.04
N ASN A 137 -1.34 1.90 -3.92
CA ASN A 137 -0.45 1.03 -3.15
C ASN A 137 0.29 0.01 -4.01
N ALA A 138 -0.31 -0.52 -5.06
CA ALA A 138 0.34 -1.51 -5.93
C ALA A 138 1.73 -1.08 -6.38
N ALA A 139 2.69 -2.00 -6.36
CA ALA A 139 4.06 -1.72 -6.74
C ALA A 139 4.77 -2.95 -7.29
N PHE A 140 5.80 -2.69 -8.07
CA PHE A 140 6.78 -3.67 -8.54
C PHE A 140 8.18 -3.23 -8.13
N GLN A 141 9.01 -4.18 -7.75
CA GLN A 141 10.46 -4.04 -7.55
C GLN A 141 11.17 -5.29 -8.05
N MET A 142 12.49 -5.22 -8.20
CA MET A 142 13.37 -6.36 -8.41
C MET A 142 14.77 -5.97 -7.96
N ALA A 143 15.38 -6.77 -7.10
CA ALA A 143 16.77 -6.58 -6.70
C ALA A 143 17.73 -6.97 -7.82
N ARG A 144 18.78 -6.17 -8.04
CA ARG A 144 19.85 -6.37 -9.01
C ARG A 144 21.18 -6.00 -8.38
N GLU A 145 22.19 -6.83 -8.56
CA GLU A 145 23.51 -6.59 -7.99
C GLU A 145 24.28 -5.49 -8.74
N SER A 146 23.95 -5.26 -10.01
CA SER A 146 24.63 -4.27 -10.83
C SER A 146 23.69 -3.56 -11.81
N MET A 147 24.06 -2.36 -12.23
CA MET A 147 23.33 -1.59 -13.24
C MET A 147 23.24 -2.34 -14.59
N SER A 148 24.21 -3.17 -14.92
CA SER A 148 24.22 -3.93 -16.19
C SER A 148 23.19 -5.07 -16.24
N GLU A 149 22.65 -5.48 -15.09
CA GLU A 149 21.57 -6.48 -15.01
C GLU A 149 20.19 -5.88 -15.18
N ILE A 150 20.07 -4.56 -15.09
CA ILE A 150 18.79 -3.85 -15.24
C ILE A 150 18.55 -3.67 -16.75
N SER A 151 17.53 -4.36 -17.30
CA SER A 151 17.15 -4.14 -18.69
C SER A 151 16.31 -2.87 -18.84
N ASP A 152 16.27 -2.33 -20.06
CA ASP A 152 15.40 -1.18 -20.38
C ASP A 152 13.93 -1.49 -20.11
N GLU A 153 13.49 -2.73 -20.39
CA GLU A 153 12.12 -3.19 -20.13
C GLU A 153 11.81 -3.25 -18.64
N GLU A 154 12.76 -3.68 -17.80
CA GLU A 154 12.60 -3.68 -16.34
C GLU A 154 12.51 -2.26 -15.79
N TRP A 155 13.36 -1.36 -16.31
CA TRP A 155 13.29 0.06 -15.98
C TRP A 155 11.91 0.64 -16.30
N VAL A 156 11.43 0.44 -17.52
CA VAL A 156 10.10 0.91 -17.97
C VAL A 156 9.00 0.28 -17.13
N LYS A 157 9.05 -1.04 -16.87
CA LYS A 157 8.06 -1.75 -16.04
C LYS A 157 7.93 -1.14 -14.63
N ASN A 158 9.04 -0.71 -14.01
CA ASN A 158 8.99 -0.05 -12.71
C ASN A 158 8.18 1.25 -12.77
N PHE A 159 8.39 2.09 -13.78
CA PHE A 159 7.65 3.34 -13.93
C PHE A 159 6.20 3.10 -14.32
N ASP A 160 5.95 2.17 -15.25
CA ASP A 160 4.61 1.80 -15.70
C ASP A 160 3.75 1.24 -14.57
N THR A 161 4.35 0.53 -13.61
CA THR A 161 3.62 -0.02 -12.47
C THR A 161 3.51 0.97 -11.31
N ASN A 162 4.60 1.68 -10.97
CA ASN A 162 4.68 2.43 -9.72
C ASN A 162 4.27 3.91 -9.86
N ILE A 163 4.32 4.49 -11.07
CA ILE A 163 4.12 5.93 -11.29
C ILE A 163 2.93 6.23 -12.18
N HIS A 164 2.89 5.67 -13.39
CA HIS A 164 1.87 6.03 -14.37
C HIS A 164 0.45 5.77 -13.86
N PRO A 165 0.15 4.64 -13.17
CA PRO A 165 -1.19 4.38 -12.63
C PRO A 165 -1.65 5.41 -11.61
N MET A 166 -0.73 5.96 -10.79
CA MET A 166 -1.09 6.99 -9.81
C MET A 166 -1.68 8.23 -10.49
N PHE A 167 -1.10 8.63 -11.63
CA PHE A 167 -1.64 9.73 -12.42
C PHE A 167 -2.99 9.37 -13.05
N TYR A 168 -3.11 8.18 -13.67
CA TYR A 168 -4.34 7.77 -14.34
C TYR A 168 -5.51 7.64 -13.37
N LEU A 169 -5.28 6.97 -12.23
CA LEU A 169 -6.28 6.76 -11.19
C LEU A 169 -6.67 8.09 -10.52
N SER A 170 -5.69 8.91 -10.11
CA SER A 170 -5.97 10.21 -9.46
C SER A 170 -6.74 11.14 -10.39
N LYS A 171 -6.37 11.21 -11.67
CA LYS A 171 -7.08 12.00 -12.68
C LYS A 171 -8.50 11.53 -12.93
N ALA A 172 -8.71 10.20 -12.97
CA ALA A 172 -10.04 9.63 -13.17
C ALA A 172 -10.91 9.77 -11.91
N ALA A 173 -10.33 9.66 -10.71
CA ALA A 173 -11.06 9.73 -9.44
C ALA A 173 -11.48 11.16 -9.07
N GLU A 174 -10.65 12.17 -9.35
CA GLU A 174 -10.84 13.56 -8.92
C GLU A 174 -12.25 14.10 -9.17
N PRO A 175 -12.91 13.89 -10.35
CA PRO A 175 -14.28 14.39 -10.58
C PRO A 175 -15.35 13.73 -9.68
N HIS A 176 -15.05 12.59 -9.08
CA HIS A 176 -15.95 11.80 -8.22
C HIS A 176 -15.62 11.92 -6.73
N MET A 177 -14.62 12.74 -6.39
CA MET A 177 -14.17 13.00 -5.02
C MET A 177 -14.71 14.34 -4.53
N LYS A 178 -15.36 14.33 -3.38
CA LYS A 178 -15.90 15.54 -2.73
C LYS A 178 -14.87 16.20 -1.80
N PRO A 179 -15.05 17.48 -1.42
CA PRO A 179 -14.28 18.07 -0.34
C PRO A 179 -14.26 17.18 0.91
N GLY A 180 -13.09 17.00 1.52
CA GLY A 180 -12.87 16.05 2.61
C GLY A 180 -12.34 14.68 2.18
N SER A 181 -12.30 14.39 0.87
CA SER A 181 -11.70 13.17 0.34
C SER A 181 -10.17 13.17 0.45
N SER A 182 -9.56 11.98 0.37
CA SER A 182 -8.12 11.77 0.53
C SER A 182 -7.53 10.87 -0.55
N ILE A 183 -6.41 11.27 -1.13
CA ILE A 183 -5.54 10.41 -1.96
C ILE A 183 -4.31 10.07 -1.14
N ILE A 184 -3.98 8.78 -1.04
CA ILE A 184 -2.84 8.31 -0.25
C ILE A 184 -1.94 7.44 -1.14
N ASN A 185 -0.70 7.86 -1.29
CA ASN A 185 0.28 7.19 -2.14
C ASN A 185 1.28 6.38 -1.30
N THR A 186 1.59 5.16 -1.71
CA THR A 186 2.61 4.34 -1.06
C THR A 186 3.97 4.62 -1.68
N THR A 187 4.79 5.42 -0.99
CA THR A 187 6.21 5.62 -1.31
C THR A 187 7.06 4.54 -0.61
N SER A 188 8.24 4.86 -0.12
CA SER A 188 9.13 3.94 0.59
C SER A 188 10.21 4.72 1.35
N VAL A 189 10.83 4.08 2.33
CA VAL A 189 12.12 4.53 2.89
C VAL A 189 13.19 4.68 1.80
N ASN A 190 13.09 3.91 0.71
CA ASN A 190 13.99 4.00 -0.45
C ASN A 190 13.90 5.34 -1.20
N ALA A 191 12.89 6.17 -0.95
CA ALA A 191 12.83 7.52 -1.48
C ALA A 191 13.79 8.50 -0.76
N TYR A 192 14.24 8.14 0.44
CA TYR A 192 15.14 8.95 1.29
C TYR A 192 16.53 8.32 1.40
N SER A 193 16.57 7.00 1.58
CA SER A 193 17.78 6.20 1.71
C SER A 193 17.68 5.01 0.75
N PRO A 194 18.02 5.20 -0.53
CA PRO A 194 17.87 4.17 -1.55
C PRO A 194 18.83 3.00 -1.30
N SER A 195 18.31 1.77 -1.48
CA SER A 195 19.14 0.57 -1.56
C SER A 195 19.84 0.54 -2.91
N GLU A 196 21.13 0.16 -2.90
CA GLU A 196 21.93 0.02 -4.13
C GLU A 196 21.38 -1.05 -5.08
N GLU A 197 20.69 -2.06 -4.55
CA GLU A 197 20.11 -3.15 -5.33
C GLU A 197 18.76 -2.80 -5.99
N LEU A 198 18.16 -1.66 -5.65
CA LEU A 198 16.79 -1.29 -6.03
C LEU A 198 16.73 0.01 -6.84
N LEU A 199 17.70 0.27 -7.73
CA LEU A 199 17.80 1.54 -8.45
C LEU A 199 16.49 1.97 -9.15
N PRO A 200 15.83 1.14 -10.00
CA PRO A 200 14.59 1.57 -10.67
C PRO A 200 13.46 1.83 -9.68
N TYR A 201 13.29 0.95 -8.70
CA TYR A 201 12.28 1.09 -7.65
C TYR A 201 12.49 2.36 -6.83
N ALA A 202 13.69 2.59 -6.32
CA ALA A 202 14.03 3.77 -5.52
C ALA A 202 13.77 5.08 -6.29
N ALA A 203 14.11 5.12 -7.59
CA ALA A 203 13.81 6.24 -8.46
C ALA A 203 12.30 6.53 -8.53
N THR A 204 11.48 5.47 -8.69
CA THR A 204 10.01 5.64 -8.67
C THR A 204 9.50 6.14 -7.33
N LYS A 205 10.08 5.67 -6.20
CA LYS A 205 9.64 6.07 -4.86
C LYS A 205 9.98 7.53 -4.53
N GLY A 206 11.11 8.04 -5.03
CA GLY A 206 11.41 9.47 -5.01
C GLY A 206 10.44 10.30 -5.86
N ALA A 207 10.08 9.81 -7.04
CA ALA A 207 9.09 10.47 -7.90
C ALA A 207 7.70 10.56 -7.25
N ILE A 208 7.27 9.51 -6.50
CA ILE A 208 5.99 9.51 -5.76
C ILE A 208 5.93 10.63 -4.72
N GLN A 209 7.00 10.92 -4.01
CA GLN A 209 7.02 12.02 -3.05
C GLN A 209 6.77 13.37 -3.72
N ASN A 210 7.47 13.63 -4.84
CA ASN A 210 7.28 14.86 -5.59
C ASN A 210 5.87 14.95 -6.17
N PHE A 211 5.36 13.86 -6.75
CA PHE A 211 3.98 13.77 -7.26
C PHE A 211 2.95 14.10 -6.15
N THR A 212 3.11 13.50 -4.96
CA THR A 212 2.24 13.72 -3.81
C THR A 212 2.18 15.19 -3.39
N ALA A 213 3.36 15.80 -3.19
CA ALA A 213 3.46 17.19 -2.77
C ALA A 213 2.88 18.15 -3.82
N ASN A 214 3.13 17.89 -5.10
CA ASN A 214 2.65 18.73 -6.19
C ASN A 214 1.12 18.60 -6.38
N LEU A 215 0.59 17.38 -6.46
CA LEU A 215 -0.84 17.14 -6.62
C LEU A 215 -1.65 17.72 -5.44
N SER A 216 -1.12 17.64 -4.22
CA SER A 216 -1.72 18.30 -3.03
C SER A 216 -1.93 19.79 -3.27
N GLN A 217 -0.89 20.49 -3.74
CA GLN A 217 -0.98 21.93 -4.01
C GLN A 217 -1.98 22.26 -5.12
N ILE A 218 -1.98 21.45 -6.20
CA ILE A 218 -2.92 21.62 -7.33
C ILE A 218 -4.35 21.55 -6.83
N LEU A 219 -4.71 20.48 -6.12
CA LEU A 219 -6.09 20.23 -5.70
C LEU A 219 -6.58 21.23 -4.64
N LEU A 220 -5.72 21.60 -3.68
CA LEU A 220 -6.08 22.58 -2.66
C LEU A 220 -6.21 24.00 -3.24
N LYS A 221 -5.27 24.43 -4.09
CA LYS A 221 -5.35 25.75 -4.76
C LYS A 221 -6.53 25.87 -5.72
N ALA A 222 -6.95 24.74 -6.32
CA ALA A 222 -8.15 24.69 -7.14
C ALA A 222 -9.46 24.67 -6.33
N GLY A 223 -9.40 24.73 -4.99
CA GLY A 223 -10.57 24.72 -4.12
C GLY A 223 -11.29 23.36 -4.05
N LYS A 224 -10.65 22.28 -4.46
CA LYS A 224 -11.26 20.93 -4.47
C LYS A 224 -11.46 20.37 -3.07
N GLY A 225 -10.67 20.82 -2.08
CA GLY A 225 -10.73 20.31 -0.71
C GLY A 225 -10.32 18.85 -0.58
N ILE A 226 -9.54 18.30 -1.55
CA ILE A 226 -9.02 16.93 -1.54
C ILE A 226 -7.60 16.98 -1.00
N ARG A 227 -7.31 16.18 0.03
CA ARG A 227 -5.97 16.04 0.59
C ARG A 227 -5.19 14.98 -0.16
N VAL A 228 -3.89 15.17 -0.33
CA VAL A 228 -3.00 14.18 -0.95
C VAL A 228 -1.79 14.00 -0.07
N ASN A 229 -1.57 12.79 0.41
CA ASN A 229 -0.46 12.45 1.30
C ASN A 229 0.21 11.14 0.87
N ALA A 230 1.32 10.81 1.50
CA ALA A 230 2.00 9.54 1.28
C ALA A 230 2.31 8.83 2.61
N VAL A 231 2.46 7.52 2.53
CA VAL A 231 3.09 6.70 3.58
C VAL A 231 4.41 6.16 3.00
N ALA A 232 5.47 6.20 3.80
CA ALA A 232 6.79 5.65 3.47
C ALA A 232 7.08 4.42 4.36
N PRO A 233 6.71 3.21 3.93
CA PRO A 233 7.09 2.00 4.66
C PRO A 233 8.61 1.77 4.62
N GLY A 234 9.15 1.23 5.69
CA GLY A 234 10.44 0.56 5.72
C GLY A 234 10.35 -0.88 5.22
N PRO A 235 11.23 -1.78 5.67
CA PRO A 235 11.12 -3.20 5.40
C PRO A 235 9.86 -3.79 6.03
N ILE A 236 8.88 -4.20 5.23
CA ILE A 236 7.63 -4.82 5.66
C ILE A 236 7.54 -6.22 5.09
N TRP A 237 7.21 -7.20 5.93
CA TRP A 237 7.13 -8.60 5.56
C TRP A 237 5.87 -8.87 4.73
N THR A 238 6.04 -9.13 3.45
CA THR A 238 4.98 -9.31 2.45
C THR A 238 5.44 -10.29 1.38
N PRO A 239 4.53 -10.87 0.55
CA PRO A 239 4.90 -11.74 -0.57
C PRO A 239 5.83 -11.09 -1.60
N LEU A 240 5.84 -9.77 -1.69
CA LEU A 240 6.76 -9.02 -2.55
C LEU A 240 8.23 -9.34 -2.22
N ILE A 241 8.54 -9.63 -0.96
CA ILE A 241 9.93 -9.84 -0.52
C ILE A 241 10.52 -11.14 -1.07
N PRO A 242 9.97 -12.34 -0.79
CA PRO A 242 10.52 -13.57 -1.35
C PRO A 242 10.37 -13.69 -2.87
N SER A 243 9.53 -12.87 -3.50
CA SER A 243 9.38 -12.88 -4.96
C SER A 243 10.35 -11.96 -5.70
N THR A 244 11.03 -11.03 -4.99
CA THR A 244 11.85 -9.99 -5.64
C THR A 244 13.21 -9.74 -5.00
N MET A 245 13.45 -10.27 -3.79
CA MET A 245 14.70 -10.09 -3.05
C MET A 245 15.43 -11.43 -2.89
N PRO A 246 16.77 -11.49 -3.07
CA PRO A 246 17.52 -12.73 -2.94
C PRO A 246 17.60 -13.23 -1.49
N ASP A 247 17.73 -12.33 -0.51
CA ASP A 247 18.00 -12.62 0.90
C ASP A 247 16.77 -12.39 1.77
N ALA A 248 15.64 -13.02 1.39
CA ALA A 248 14.38 -12.88 2.12
C ALA A 248 14.47 -13.40 3.58
N ASP A 249 15.34 -14.37 3.85
CA ASP A 249 15.54 -14.96 5.19
C ASP A 249 16.15 -13.97 6.20
N THR A 250 16.92 -12.99 5.76
CA THR A 250 17.51 -11.96 6.64
C THR A 250 16.80 -10.61 6.55
N PHE A 251 15.75 -10.52 5.77
CA PHE A 251 15.04 -9.26 5.51
C PHE A 251 14.60 -8.54 6.78
N GLY A 252 14.93 -7.27 6.87
CA GLY A 252 14.58 -6.41 8.01
C GLY A 252 15.48 -6.54 9.24
N LYS A 253 16.47 -7.45 9.26
CA LYS A 253 17.43 -7.63 10.36
C LYS A 253 18.18 -6.35 10.71
N ASP A 254 18.51 -5.54 9.69
CA ASP A 254 19.32 -4.33 9.85
C ASP A 254 18.48 -3.07 10.16
N THR A 255 17.20 -3.23 10.46
CA THR A 255 16.40 -2.13 10.98
C THR A 255 16.79 -1.84 12.45
N PRO A 256 16.71 -0.59 12.93
CA PRO A 256 16.95 -0.30 14.34
C PRO A 256 16.09 -1.12 15.32
N ILE A 257 14.87 -1.51 14.91
CA ILE A 257 14.01 -2.38 15.70
C ILE A 257 14.41 -3.87 15.62
N GLY A 258 15.29 -4.27 14.69
CA GLY A 258 15.85 -5.62 14.56
C GLY A 258 14.95 -6.64 13.84
N ARG A 259 13.84 -6.21 13.23
CA ARG A 259 12.90 -7.06 12.50
C ARG A 259 12.21 -6.29 11.38
N PRO A 260 11.62 -6.97 10.38
CA PRO A 260 10.68 -6.30 9.49
C PRO A 260 9.40 -5.90 10.24
N GLY A 261 8.75 -4.85 9.78
CA GLY A 261 7.40 -4.53 10.18
C GLY A 261 6.39 -5.52 9.59
N GLN A 262 5.22 -5.58 10.21
CA GLN A 262 4.07 -6.32 9.67
C GLN A 262 3.14 -5.37 8.90
N PRO A 263 2.38 -5.85 7.90
CA PRO A 263 1.38 -5.05 7.20
C PRO A 263 0.43 -4.30 8.12
N VAL A 264 -0.05 -4.94 9.18
CA VAL A 264 -0.94 -4.32 10.19
C VAL A 264 -0.29 -3.14 10.92
N GLU A 265 1.05 -3.10 11.05
CA GLU A 265 1.75 -1.97 11.69
C GLU A 265 1.82 -0.74 10.78
N VAL A 266 1.55 -0.92 9.47
CA VAL A 266 1.53 0.17 8.48
C VAL A 266 0.13 0.73 8.26
N ALA A 267 -0.89 -0.13 8.28
CA ALA A 267 -2.28 0.22 8.00
C ALA A 267 -2.84 1.41 8.83
N PRO A 268 -2.50 1.58 10.14
CA PRO A 268 -2.99 2.73 10.93
C PRO A 268 -2.60 4.10 10.37
N ALA A 269 -1.46 4.22 9.69
CA ALA A 269 -1.06 5.46 9.05
C ALA A 269 -2.02 5.85 7.90
N TYR A 270 -2.50 4.85 7.15
CA TYR A 270 -3.49 5.07 6.09
C TYR A 270 -4.87 5.43 6.67
N VAL A 271 -5.30 4.74 7.73
CA VAL A 271 -6.54 5.07 8.44
C VAL A 271 -6.51 6.52 8.93
N PHE A 272 -5.43 6.94 9.57
CA PHE A 272 -5.24 8.31 10.03
C PHE A 272 -5.32 9.32 8.87
N LEU A 273 -4.58 9.08 7.79
CA LEU A 273 -4.56 9.98 6.63
C LEU A 273 -5.91 10.01 5.86
N ALA A 274 -6.68 8.93 5.90
CA ALA A 274 -8.02 8.85 5.31
C ALA A 274 -9.09 9.54 6.17
N SER A 275 -8.87 9.65 7.48
CA SER A 275 -9.82 10.19 8.44
C SER A 275 -9.82 11.72 8.51
N ASP A 276 -10.83 12.27 9.18
CA ASP A 276 -10.96 13.71 9.42
C ASP A 276 -9.91 14.22 10.45
N GLU A 277 -9.28 13.33 11.21
CA GLU A 277 -8.17 13.67 12.12
C GLU A 277 -6.96 14.26 11.39
N ALA A 278 -6.79 13.93 10.10
CA ALA A 278 -5.74 14.47 9.24
C ALA A 278 -6.17 15.71 8.43
N SER A 279 -7.21 16.42 8.84
CA SER A 279 -7.82 17.52 8.07
C SER A 279 -6.85 18.66 7.70
N TYR A 280 -5.80 18.88 8.50
CA TYR A 280 -4.77 19.91 8.24
C TYR A 280 -3.46 19.32 7.67
N ILE A 281 -3.48 18.03 7.26
CA ILE A 281 -2.30 17.32 6.72
C ILE A 281 -2.52 17.07 5.23
N SER A 282 -1.73 17.72 4.38
CA SER A 282 -1.73 17.51 2.94
C SER A 282 -0.35 17.86 2.34
N GLY A 283 0.13 17.05 1.42
CA GLY A 283 1.48 17.12 0.85
C GLY A 283 2.54 16.48 1.73
N ALA A 284 2.15 15.81 2.82
CA ALA A 284 3.06 15.19 3.77
C ALA A 284 3.33 13.71 3.45
N THR A 285 4.44 13.19 3.99
CA THR A 285 4.76 11.75 3.99
C THR A 285 4.95 11.28 5.42
N ILE A 286 4.23 10.22 5.81
CA ILE A 286 4.36 9.57 7.12
C ILE A 286 5.29 8.36 7.00
N PRO A 287 6.47 8.35 7.66
CA PRO A 287 7.34 7.18 7.70
C PRO A 287 6.85 6.14 8.70
N VAL A 288 6.88 4.85 8.30
CA VAL A 288 6.63 3.68 9.15
C VAL A 288 7.79 2.71 8.92
N THR A 289 8.94 2.91 9.60
CA THR A 289 10.24 2.44 9.12
C THR A 289 11.01 1.58 10.12
N GLY A 290 10.46 1.29 11.31
CA GLY A 290 11.18 0.55 12.34
C GLY A 290 12.44 1.28 12.85
N GLY A 291 12.45 2.62 12.78
CA GLY A 291 13.54 3.47 13.24
C GLY A 291 14.54 3.92 12.16
N ARG A 292 14.38 3.51 10.89
CA ARG A 292 15.20 4.09 9.80
C ARG A 292 14.85 5.56 9.61
N ILE A 293 15.88 6.39 9.49
CA ILE A 293 15.74 7.85 9.36
C ILE A 293 15.30 8.21 7.94
N THR A 294 14.41 9.20 7.83
CA THR A 294 13.82 9.68 6.56
C THR A 294 13.95 11.20 6.38
N ILE A 295 14.95 11.81 7.03
CA ILE A 295 15.28 13.24 6.96
C ILE A 295 16.66 13.44 6.36
#